data_930f6885456f1df31eb5104162489e2a
#
_entry.id   930f6885456f1df31eb5104162489e2a
#
_cell.length_a   1.000
_cell.length_b   1.000
_cell.length_c   1.000
_cell.angle_alpha   90.00
_cell.angle_beta   90.00
_cell.angle_gamma   90.00
#
_symmetry.space_group_name_H-M   'P 1'
#
loop_
_entity.id
_entity.type
_entity.pdbx_description
1 polymer ?
#
loop_
_entity_poly.entity_id
_entity_poly.type
_entity_poly.pdbx_seq_one_letter_code
_entity_poly.pdbx_strand_id
1 'polypeptide(L)'
;SGGNRYFPNSGVSSLGHAIPAAIGARFADTASTWAIIGDGGFQMCCMELMTAVNYDIPLNVVLFNNATMGLIRKNQTQQYERRFIDCDFVNPDYAALAQSFGIGYRRVADARDLEALFAQDDLTGAINLIEIPLDKDAFPNYLSKR
;
A
#
# COMPACT_ATOMS: atom_id res chain seq x y z
N SER A 1 22.51 16.64 -0.75
CA SER A 1 22.53 15.45 -1.62
C SER A 1 21.42 14.51 -1.17
N GLY A 2 20.22 14.66 -1.79
CA GLY A 2 19.07 13.83 -1.47
C GLY A 2 19.16 12.48 -2.20
N GLY A 3 19.74 11.49 -1.54
CA GLY A 3 19.60 10.11 -2.00
C GLY A 3 18.20 9.59 -1.66
N ASN A 4 17.63 8.73 -2.52
CA ASN A 4 16.40 8.01 -2.21
C ASN A 4 16.53 7.29 -0.87
N ARG A 5 15.57 7.51 0.03
CA ARG A 5 15.54 6.90 1.36
C ARG A 5 14.46 5.83 1.37
N TYR A 6 14.79 4.67 1.88
CA TYR A 6 13.85 3.58 2.08
C TYR A 6 13.82 3.21 3.57
N PHE A 7 12.61 3.24 4.16
CA PHE A 7 12.37 2.96 5.57
C PHE A 7 11.45 1.75 5.71
N PRO A 8 11.99 0.53 5.80
CA PRO A 8 11.17 -0.64 6.07
C PRO A 8 10.79 -0.70 7.55
N ASN A 9 9.57 -1.13 7.83
CA ASN A 9 9.15 -1.47 9.19
C ASN A 9 9.66 -2.87 9.56
N SER A 10 10.99 -3.03 9.62
CA SER A 10 11.64 -4.28 9.99
C SER A 10 11.70 -4.47 11.51
N GLY A 11 11.69 -5.72 11.96
CA GLY A 11 11.68 -6.07 13.38
C GLY A 11 10.29 -6.45 13.87
N VAL A 12 9.45 -5.49 14.19
CA VAL A 12 8.06 -5.74 14.64
C VAL A 12 7.12 -5.97 13.48
N SER A 13 7.35 -5.33 12.34
CA SER A 13 6.53 -5.45 11.12
C SER A 13 5.04 -5.14 11.35
N SER A 14 4.73 -4.11 12.14
CA SER A 14 3.35 -3.72 12.45
C SER A 14 2.58 -3.36 11.19
N LEU A 15 1.44 -4.00 10.98
CA LEU A 15 0.50 -3.62 9.92
C LEU A 15 -0.01 -2.19 10.16
N GLY A 16 -0.27 -1.46 9.08
CA GLY A 16 -0.76 -0.08 9.16
C GLY A 16 0.32 0.99 9.37
N HIS A 17 1.60 0.64 9.50
CA HIS A 17 2.68 1.61 9.76
C HIS A 17 2.96 2.56 8.59
N ALA A 18 2.81 2.11 7.34
CA ALA A 18 3.35 2.81 6.17
C ALA A 18 2.74 4.20 5.94
N ILE A 19 1.41 4.35 6.06
CA ILE A 19 0.72 5.64 5.82
C ILE A 19 1.10 6.67 6.89
N PRO A 20 0.92 6.43 8.21
CA PRO A 20 1.30 7.40 9.23
C PRO A 20 2.80 7.72 9.21
N ALA A 21 3.67 6.76 8.88
CA ALA A 21 5.11 7.02 8.74
C ALA A 21 5.41 7.92 7.54
N ALA A 22 4.74 7.74 6.40
CA ALA A 22 4.88 8.59 5.23
C ALA A 22 4.41 10.02 5.52
N ILE A 23 3.28 10.18 6.20
CA ILE A 23 2.78 11.48 6.65
C ILE A 23 3.80 12.16 7.57
N GLY A 24 4.30 11.45 8.58
CA GLY A 24 5.34 11.96 9.48
C GLY A 24 6.62 12.37 8.75
N ALA A 25 7.07 11.59 7.76
CA ALA A 25 8.23 11.92 6.94
C ALA A 25 8.03 13.23 6.15
N ARG A 26 6.82 13.50 5.66
CA ARG A 26 6.49 14.73 4.93
C ARG A 26 6.50 15.98 5.79
N PHE A 27 6.25 15.88 7.08
CA PHE A 27 6.45 17.01 8.00
C PHE A 27 7.93 17.38 8.16
N ALA A 28 8.84 16.41 8.00
CA ALA A 28 10.27 16.63 8.15
C ALA A 28 10.99 17.00 6.84
N ASP A 29 10.42 16.59 5.68
CA ASP A 29 11.05 16.77 4.36
C ASP A 29 9.98 16.99 3.30
N THR A 30 10.24 17.88 2.35
CA THR A 30 9.33 18.19 1.22
C THR A 30 9.52 17.26 0.02
N ALA A 31 10.42 16.29 0.08
CA ALA A 31 10.64 15.33 -0.99
C ALA A 31 9.40 14.48 -1.28
N SER A 32 9.21 14.08 -2.54
CA SER A 32 8.13 13.17 -2.94
C SER A 32 8.18 11.89 -2.08
N THR A 33 7.06 11.57 -1.44
CA THR A 33 6.98 10.48 -0.47
C THR A 33 6.00 9.42 -0.94
N TRP A 34 6.40 8.16 -0.81
CA TRP A 34 5.66 6.99 -1.24
C TRP A 34 5.46 6.03 -0.07
N ALA A 35 4.22 5.70 0.24
CA ALA A 35 3.86 4.64 1.16
C ALA A 35 3.51 3.37 0.37
N ILE A 36 4.20 2.26 0.63
CA ILE A 36 3.89 0.97 0.00
C ILE A 36 3.22 0.09 1.06
N ILE A 37 2.02 -0.39 0.78
CA ILE A 37 1.20 -1.10 1.77
C ILE A 37 0.35 -2.18 1.09
N GLY A 38 0.12 -3.29 1.78
CA GLY A 38 -0.89 -4.28 1.40
C GLY A 38 -2.27 -3.88 1.90
N ASP A 39 -3.31 -4.46 1.32
CA ASP A 39 -4.71 -4.16 1.62
C ASP A 39 -5.09 -4.43 3.09
N GLY A 40 -4.60 -5.52 3.69
CA GLY A 40 -4.82 -5.79 5.10
C GLY A 40 -4.22 -4.71 6.03
N GLY A 41 -3.03 -4.22 5.70
CA GLY A 41 -2.41 -3.10 6.42
C GLY A 41 -3.12 -1.77 6.16
N PHE A 42 -3.57 -1.55 4.93
CA PHE A 42 -4.31 -0.35 4.53
C PHE A 42 -5.62 -0.22 5.32
N GLN A 43 -6.40 -1.29 5.44
CA GLN A 43 -7.66 -1.27 6.21
C GLN A 43 -7.46 -0.85 7.68
N MET A 44 -6.29 -1.12 8.25
CA MET A 44 -6.00 -0.75 9.65
C MET A 44 -5.70 0.73 9.85
N CYS A 45 -5.31 1.46 8.80
CA CYS A 45 -4.83 2.84 8.93
C CYS A 45 -5.31 3.80 7.83
N CYS A 46 -6.24 3.39 6.97
CA CYS A 46 -6.68 4.23 5.85
C CYS A 46 -7.26 5.58 6.29
N MET A 47 -7.85 5.65 7.49
CA MET A 47 -8.38 6.91 8.04
C MET A 47 -7.29 7.96 8.30
N GLU A 48 -6.02 7.55 8.43
CA GLU A 48 -4.90 8.50 8.55
C GLU A 48 -4.68 9.32 7.27
N LEU A 49 -5.23 8.89 6.14
CA LEU A 49 -5.25 9.72 4.93
C LEU A 49 -6.01 11.03 5.14
N MET A 50 -6.99 11.06 6.05
CA MET A 50 -7.65 12.31 6.43
C MET A 50 -6.73 13.28 7.17
N THR A 51 -5.72 12.77 7.88
CA THR A 51 -4.65 13.62 8.42
C THR A 51 -3.87 14.28 7.27
N ALA A 52 -3.51 13.52 6.24
CA ALA A 52 -2.85 14.10 5.06
C ALA A 52 -3.73 15.14 4.35
N VAL A 53 -5.03 14.87 4.20
CA VAL A 53 -5.99 15.82 3.62
C VAL A 53 -6.10 17.09 4.45
N ASN A 54 -6.26 16.98 5.76
CA ASN A 54 -6.46 18.12 6.66
C ASN A 54 -5.23 19.05 6.74
N TYR A 55 -4.05 18.53 6.46
CA TYR A 55 -2.80 19.29 6.52
C TYR A 55 -2.18 19.55 5.14
N ASP A 56 -2.91 19.28 4.07
CA ASP A 56 -2.44 19.45 2.68
C ASP A 56 -1.06 18.77 2.43
N ILE A 57 -0.93 17.53 2.86
CA ILE A 57 0.32 16.76 2.78
C ILE A 57 0.30 15.86 1.53
N PRO A 58 0.96 16.24 0.43
CA PRO A 58 1.03 15.39 -0.76
C PRO A 58 1.81 14.10 -0.47
N LEU A 59 1.23 12.98 -0.85
CA LEU A 59 1.91 11.67 -0.80
C LEU A 59 1.25 10.68 -1.75
N ASN A 60 2.01 9.68 -2.16
CA ASN A 60 1.53 8.58 -2.99
C ASN A 60 1.43 7.30 -2.17
N VAL A 61 0.27 6.67 -2.17
CA VAL A 61 0.04 5.39 -1.50
C VAL A 61 -0.10 4.30 -2.57
N VAL A 62 0.87 3.41 -2.63
CA VAL A 62 0.81 2.21 -3.48
C VAL A 62 0.18 1.09 -2.67
N LEU A 63 -1.02 0.69 -3.07
CA LEU A 63 -1.85 -0.30 -2.41
C LEU A 63 -1.82 -1.61 -3.20
N PHE A 64 -1.14 -2.62 -2.67
CA PHE A 64 -1.21 -3.99 -3.20
C PHE A 64 -2.49 -4.67 -2.72
N ASN A 65 -3.41 -4.89 -3.66
CA ASN A 65 -4.72 -5.49 -3.39
C ASN A 65 -4.76 -6.95 -3.85
N ASN A 66 -4.71 -7.88 -2.92
CA ASN A 66 -4.87 -9.31 -3.17
C ASN A 66 -5.98 -9.96 -2.32
N ALA A 67 -6.75 -9.18 -1.57
CA ALA A 67 -7.87 -9.63 -0.72
C ALA A 67 -7.48 -10.73 0.28
N THR A 68 -6.23 -10.71 0.75
CA THR A 68 -5.75 -11.72 1.72
C THR A 68 -4.59 -11.19 2.56
N MET A 69 -4.41 -11.75 3.75
CA MET A 69 -3.16 -11.62 4.51
C MET A 69 -2.07 -12.46 3.83
N GLY A 70 -1.41 -11.87 2.81
CA GLY A 70 -0.54 -12.60 1.89
C GLY A 70 0.56 -13.43 2.57
N LEU A 71 1.21 -12.90 3.63
CA LEU A 71 2.22 -13.66 4.37
C LEU A 71 1.62 -14.85 5.13
N ILE A 72 0.44 -14.69 5.70
CA ILE A 72 -0.28 -15.76 6.42
C ILE A 72 -0.70 -16.83 5.41
N ARG A 73 -1.31 -16.43 4.29
CA ARG A 73 -1.72 -17.35 3.22
C ARG A 73 -0.52 -18.12 2.66
N LYS A 74 0.60 -17.43 2.41
CA LYS A 74 1.86 -18.07 1.99
C LYS A 74 2.31 -19.15 2.99
N ASN A 75 2.32 -18.83 4.28
CA ASN A 75 2.72 -19.78 5.32
C ASN A 75 1.77 -20.98 5.39
N GLN A 76 0.46 -20.73 5.29
CA GLN A 76 -0.53 -21.82 5.24
C GLN A 76 -0.38 -22.66 3.98
N THR A 77 0.01 -22.08 2.86
CA THR A 77 0.34 -22.83 1.64
C THR A 77 1.56 -23.72 1.83
N GLN A 78 2.64 -23.20 2.40
CA GLN A 78 3.95 -23.88 2.43
C GLN A 78 4.11 -24.84 3.61
N GLN A 79 3.48 -24.56 4.74
CA GLN A 79 3.68 -25.30 5.99
C GLN A 79 2.46 -26.11 6.42
N TYR A 80 1.26 -25.79 5.92
CA TYR A 80 0.01 -26.38 6.36
C TYR A 80 -0.83 -26.96 5.21
N GLU A 81 -0.17 -27.38 4.12
CA GLU A 81 -0.80 -28.08 3.00
C GLU A 81 -2.03 -27.33 2.42
N ARG A 82 -1.93 -26.00 2.33
CA ARG A 82 -3.02 -25.12 1.85
C ARG A 82 -4.30 -25.19 2.72
N ARG A 83 -4.19 -25.56 3.97
CA ARG A 83 -5.31 -25.49 4.93
C ARG A 83 -5.50 -24.04 5.38
N PHE A 84 -6.29 -23.30 4.61
CA PHE A 84 -6.52 -21.88 4.81
C PHE A 84 -7.54 -21.64 5.94
N ILE A 85 -7.22 -20.71 6.85
CA ILE A 85 -8.11 -20.22 7.89
C ILE A 85 -7.85 -18.72 8.12
N ASP A 86 -8.90 -17.94 8.13
CA ASP A 86 -8.93 -16.51 8.51
C ASP A 86 -7.87 -15.63 7.84
N CYS A 87 -7.47 -15.98 6.62
CA CYS A 87 -6.50 -15.19 5.87
C CYS A 87 -7.13 -14.36 4.73
N ASP A 88 -8.29 -14.74 4.24
CA ASP A 88 -8.99 -14.05 3.15
C ASP A 88 -10.05 -13.09 3.71
N PHE A 89 -10.26 -11.95 3.05
CA PHE A 89 -11.23 -10.94 3.44
C PHE A 89 -11.78 -10.19 2.22
N VAL A 90 -12.82 -9.40 2.43
CA VAL A 90 -13.43 -8.55 1.41
C VAL A 90 -12.87 -7.13 1.56
N ASN A 91 -12.40 -6.56 0.46
CA ASN A 91 -11.96 -5.19 0.40
C ASN A 91 -13.12 -4.24 0.09
N PRO A 92 -13.05 -2.98 0.52
CA PRO A 92 -13.96 -1.94 0.05
C PRO A 92 -13.70 -1.63 -1.42
N ASP A 93 -14.63 -0.90 -2.05
CA ASP A 93 -14.34 -0.22 -3.31
C ASP A 93 -13.37 0.94 -3.05
N TYR A 94 -12.11 0.76 -3.45
CA TYR A 94 -11.05 1.74 -3.20
C TYR A 94 -11.21 3.02 -4.02
N ALA A 95 -11.86 2.96 -5.17
CA ALA A 95 -12.18 4.16 -5.94
C ALA A 95 -13.22 5.02 -5.23
N ALA A 96 -14.30 4.39 -4.72
CA ALA A 96 -15.32 5.08 -3.93
C ALA A 96 -14.74 5.62 -2.61
N LEU A 97 -13.84 4.87 -1.97
CA LEU A 97 -13.17 5.31 -0.75
C LEU A 97 -12.29 6.54 -1.00
N ALA A 98 -11.46 6.51 -2.04
CA ALA A 98 -10.62 7.65 -2.42
C ALA A 98 -11.46 8.88 -2.76
N GLN A 99 -12.57 8.70 -3.48
CA GLN A 99 -13.52 9.76 -3.76
C GLN A 99 -14.10 10.37 -2.48
N SER A 100 -14.44 9.55 -1.49
CA SER A 100 -14.98 10.02 -0.21
C SER A 100 -13.98 10.82 0.60
N PHE A 101 -12.69 10.53 0.46
CA PHE A 101 -11.59 11.28 1.08
C PHE A 101 -11.21 12.54 0.29
N GLY A 102 -11.70 12.71 -0.95
CA GLY A 102 -11.30 13.80 -1.83
C GLY A 102 -9.88 13.69 -2.37
N ILE A 103 -9.35 12.47 -2.51
CA ILE A 103 -7.99 12.18 -3.01
C ILE A 103 -8.02 11.55 -4.40
N GLY A 104 -6.88 11.63 -5.12
CA GLY A 104 -6.72 10.98 -6.40
C GLY A 104 -6.75 9.46 -6.32
N TYR A 105 -7.32 8.80 -7.33
CA TYR A 105 -7.30 7.35 -7.44
C TYR A 105 -6.84 6.91 -8.82
N ARG A 106 -5.98 5.91 -8.85
CA ARG A 106 -5.55 5.20 -10.06
C ARG A 106 -5.50 3.70 -9.81
N ARG A 107 -5.98 2.94 -10.80
CA ARG A 107 -5.82 1.49 -10.82
C ARG A 107 -4.78 1.12 -11.87
N VAL A 108 -3.76 0.39 -11.46
CA VAL A 108 -2.66 -0.07 -12.29
C VAL A 108 -2.73 -1.59 -12.38
N ALA A 109 -3.30 -2.09 -13.47
CA ALA A 109 -3.51 -3.53 -13.67
C ALA A 109 -2.38 -4.19 -14.47
N ASP A 110 -1.66 -3.41 -15.29
CA ASP A 110 -0.55 -3.91 -16.11
C ASP A 110 0.57 -2.86 -16.28
N ALA A 111 1.62 -3.24 -17.04
CA ALA A 111 2.77 -2.38 -17.27
C ALA A 111 2.41 -1.09 -18.05
N ARG A 112 1.41 -1.13 -18.93
CA ARG A 112 0.98 0.05 -19.71
C ARG A 112 0.30 1.06 -18.80
N ASP A 113 -0.52 0.60 -17.85
CA ASP A 113 -1.14 1.47 -16.85
C ASP A 113 -0.07 2.15 -16.00
N LEU A 114 1.00 1.41 -15.64
CA LEU A 114 2.12 1.95 -14.87
C LEU A 114 2.90 3.02 -15.66
N GLU A 115 3.18 2.76 -16.93
CA GLU A 115 3.81 3.74 -17.83
C GLU A 115 2.94 4.99 -18.00
N ALA A 116 1.63 4.82 -18.18
CA ALA A 116 0.67 5.91 -18.29
C ALA A 116 0.61 6.76 -17.00
N LEU A 117 0.62 6.11 -15.84
CA LEU A 117 0.64 6.79 -14.54
C LEU A 117 1.82 7.77 -14.44
N PHE A 118 3.04 7.29 -14.74
CA PHE A 118 4.24 8.12 -14.65
C PHE A 118 4.35 9.19 -15.75
N ALA A 119 3.70 8.98 -16.90
CA ALA A 119 3.74 9.92 -18.01
C ALA A 119 2.69 11.04 -17.91
N GLN A 120 1.57 10.81 -17.25
CA GLN A 120 0.38 11.65 -17.32
C GLN A 120 -0.01 12.31 -16.00
N ASP A 121 0.36 11.73 -14.88
CA ASP A 121 -0.09 12.20 -13.57
C ASP A 121 0.97 13.04 -12.84
N ASP A 122 0.53 14.12 -12.21
CA ASP A 122 1.34 14.83 -11.23
C ASP A 122 1.34 14.06 -9.92
N LEU A 123 2.41 13.32 -9.68
CA LEU A 123 2.61 12.53 -8.47
C LEU A 123 3.32 13.30 -7.35
N THR A 124 3.48 14.61 -7.49
CA THR A 124 4.26 15.43 -6.53
C THR A 124 3.40 16.35 -5.69
N GLY A 125 2.31 16.85 -6.23
CA GLY A 125 1.49 17.91 -5.62
C GLY A 125 0.16 17.45 -5.03
N ALA A 126 -0.17 16.15 -5.08
CA ALA A 126 -1.46 15.63 -4.65
C ALA A 126 -1.32 14.39 -3.74
N ILE A 127 -2.43 14.03 -3.10
CA ILE A 127 -2.56 12.75 -2.40
C ILE A 127 -3.15 11.75 -3.38
N ASN A 128 -2.44 10.67 -3.66
CA ASN A 128 -2.85 9.65 -4.62
C ASN A 128 -2.92 8.27 -3.97
N LEU A 129 -4.01 7.55 -4.22
CA LEU A 129 -4.16 6.12 -3.94
C LEU A 129 -4.01 5.35 -5.25
N ILE A 130 -2.94 4.57 -5.36
CA ILE A 130 -2.57 3.80 -6.53
C ILE A 130 -2.77 2.32 -6.22
N GLU A 131 -3.88 1.76 -6.70
CA GLU A 131 -4.23 0.36 -6.47
C GLU A 131 -3.57 -0.54 -7.52
N ILE A 132 -2.87 -1.57 -7.04
CA ILE A 132 -2.29 -2.64 -7.86
C ILE A 132 -2.95 -3.95 -7.48
N PRO A 133 -3.90 -4.47 -8.28
CA PRO A 133 -4.51 -5.76 -8.02
C PRO A 133 -3.49 -6.89 -8.23
N LEU A 134 -3.45 -7.82 -7.31
CA LEU A 134 -2.56 -8.99 -7.35
C LEU A 134 -3.36 -10.28 -7.18
N ASP A 135 -2.85 -11.36 -7.78
CA ASP A 135 -3.33 -12.69 -7.44
C ASP A 135 -2.91 -13.05 -6.01
N LYS A 136 -3.88 -13.50 -5.20
CA LYS A 136 -3.66 -13.89 -3.82
C LYS A 136 -2.74 -15.09 -3.63
N ASP A 137 -2.55 -15.88 -4.67
CA ASP A 137 -1.62 -17.02 -4.68
C ASP A 137 -0.25 -16.67 -5.31
N ALA A 138 -0.09 -15.46 -5.84
CA ALA A 138 1.19 -14.96 -6.35
C ALA A 138 2.04 -14.41 -5.20
N PHE A 139 2.87 -15.24 -4.62
CA PHE A 139 3.83 -14.86 -3.58
C PHE A 139 5.24 -15.36 -3.88
N PRO A 140 6.28 -14.69 -3.37
CA PRO A 140 7.67 -15.07 -3.62
C PRO A 140 7.97 -16.49 -3.16
N ASN A 141 8.68 -17.23 -3.98
CA ASN A 141 9.01 -18.64 -3.75
C ASN A 141 10.23 -18.78 -2.83
N TYR A 142 10.15 -18.27 -1.62
CA TYR A 142 11.17 -18.45 -0.59
C TYR A 142 10.58 -19.10 0.67
N LEU A 143 11.37 -19.98 1.29
CA LEU A 143 11.03 -20.55 2.59
C LEU A 143 11.56 -19.61 3.68
N SER A 144 10.68 -19.17 4.58
CA SER A 144 11.12 -18.47 5.78
C SER A 144 11.90 -19.44 6.66
N LYS A 145 13.19 -19.23 6.80
CA LYS A 145 13.99 -19.91 7.83
C LYS A 145 13.72 -19.18 9.16
N ARG A 146 12.76 -19.65 9.90
CA ARG A 146 12.60 -19.34 11.31
C ARG A 146 12.88 -20.58 12.12
#